data_a0a6252bdaa336f492917e8b001591ad
#
_entry.id   a0a6252bdaa336f492917e8b001591ad
#
_cell.length_a   1.000
_cell.length_b   1.000
_cell.length_c   1.000
_cell.angle_alpha   90.00
_cell.angle_beta   90.00
_cell.angle_gamma   90.00
#
_symmetry.space_group_name_H-M   'P 1'
#
loop_
_entity.id
_entity.type
_entity.pdbx_description
1 polymer ?
#
loop_
_entity_poly.entity_id
_entity_poly.type
_entity_poly.pdbx_seq_one_letter_code
_entity_poly.pdbx_strand_id
1 'polypeptide(L)'
;MIKDLCTVVCRNKNLLMLVTAGIYILALYSALSGHTLLFSVLITFAFAAFLIKDYFKPKYILIWILIFYFGIYNTTSRLKDTDELLNLAPVNSVISGQILSIPQNKGRDKTSFFFKVNKIEYDGNVREFDNEKVLVTLNTNEKLKIYDYYKIKGRLSVPFKAGNPSQFDYGNYLRNFNVYAVFYGAKGAEPVFLNSDLSAREKVLQWINDYRQKIISTHSNYLSSPNLEILGGIVFGDDAVSPPENIKQSFINSGLLHILAASGMNVAFIFSFFFFFLSALKVNYKVNISAGIVMVIVYSLMTGLGASVVRATFMLVFVLIGKLIDRDAHSISLLAFVAFLMLLYNPMYINDVGFQLSFIVTFGLLIMTPFLMRGKNKFVNWVIGTVSIPIIAQLWVMPIQIFYFNNISLYSVFANIMSVPILSVISFGGFVSSLIATVS
;
A
#
# COMPACT_ATOMS: atom_id res chain seq x y z
N MET A 1 -21.93 32.72 -1.65
CA MET A 1 -20.69 31.90 -1.63
C MET A 1 -20.92 30.45 -1.17
N ILE A 2 -21.30 30.13 0.10
CA ILE A 2 -21.52 28.74 0.53
C ILE A 2 -22.64 28.05 -0.25
N LYS A 3 -23.78 28.74 -0.46
CA LYS A 3 -24.92 28.22 -1.23
C LYS A 3 -24.53 27.93 -2.69
N ASP A 4 -23.70 28.80 -3.30
CA ASP A 4 -23.21 28.61 -4.65
C ASP A 4 -22.24 27.43 -4.74
N LEU A 5 -21.35 27.26 -3.77
CA LEU A 5 -20.46 26.11 -3.66
C LEU A 5 -21.27 24.80 -3.53
N CYS A 6 -22.29 24.78 -2.67
CA CYS A 6 -23.16 23.60 -2.46
C CYS A 6 -23.97 23.24 -3.71
N THR A 7 -24.46 24.25 -4.46
CA THR A 7 -25.13 24.02 -5.74
C THR A 7 -24.18 23.49 -6.79
N VAL A 8 -22.94 23.96 -6.86
CA VAL A 8 -21.89 23.44 -7.73
C VAL A 8 -21.56 21.98 -7.39
N VAL A 9 -21.42 21.65 -6.10
CA VAL A 9 -21.16 20.27 -5.68
C VAL A 9 -22.33 19.34 -6.01
N CYS A 10 -23.58 19.76 -5.79
CA CYS A 10 -24.75 18.94 -6.09
C CYS A 10 -25.02 18.76 -7.60
N ARG A 11 -24.68 19.77 -8.40
CA ARG A 11 -24.81 19.71 -9.87
C ARG A 11 -23.66 18.90 -10.49
N ASN A 12 -22.47 18.95 -9.90
CA ASN A 12 -21.31 18.23 -10.40
C ASN A 12 -21.17 16.91 -9.66
N LYS A 13 -21.66 15.83 -10.29
CA LYS A 13 -21.58 14.47 -9.74
C LYS A 13 -20.13 14.05 -9.36
N ASN A 14 -19.15 14.68 -9.99
CA ASN A 14 -17.73 14.41 -9.75
C ASN A 14 -17.28 14.96 -8.38
N LEU A 15 -17.75 16.13 -7.97
CA LEU A 15 -17.46 16.72 -6.66
C LEU A 15 -18.19 15.98 -5.53
N LEU A 16 -19.35 15.38 -5.81
CA LEU A 16 -20.12 14.61 -4.84
C LEU A 16 -19.31 13.45 -4.27
N MET A 17 -18.57 12.73 -5.12
CA MET A 17 -17.74 11.61 -4.68
C MET A 17 -16.56 12.08 -3.82
N LEU A 18 -15.96 13.21 -4.13
CA LEU A 18 -14.89 13.81 -3.33
C LEU A 18 -15.40 14.16 -1.91
N VAL A 19 -16.58 14.77 -1.80
CA VAL A 19 -17.19 15.07 -0.51
C VAL A 19 -17.52 13.79 0.27
N THR A 20 -18.04 12.78 -0.39
CA THR A 20 -18.35 11.48 0.22
C THR A 20 -17.09 10.81 0.80
N ALA A 21 -16.01 10.77 0.05
CA ALA A 21 -14.73 10.24 0.52
C ALA A 21 -14.18 11.07 1.69
N GLY A 22 -14.28 12.41 1.62
CA GLY A 22 -13.86 13.32 2.69
C GLY A 22 -14.62 13.10 4.00
N ILE A 23 -15.94 12.91 3.93
CA ILE A 23 -16.78 12.62 5.11
C ILE A 23 -16.40 11.27 5.73
N TYR A 24 -16.13 10.26 4.90
CA TYR A 24 -15.68 8.95 5.37
C TYR A 24 -14.31 9.05 6.06
N ILE A 25 -13.35 9.78 5.47
CA ILE A 25 -12.03 10.05 6.07
C ILE A 25 -12.17 10.75 7.43
N LEU A 26 -13.05 11.75 7.55
CA LEU A 26 -13.33 12.41 8.83
C LEU A 26 -13.91 11.45 9.88
N ALA A 27 -14.77 10.51 9.46
CA ALA A 27 -15.29 9.48 10.35
C ALA A 27 -14.18 8.57 10.90
N LEU A 28 -13.28 8.13 10.01
CA LEU A 28 -12.12 7.31 10.41
C LEU A 28 -11.22 8.07 11.39
N TYR A 29 -10.88 9.32 11.07
CA TYR A 29 -10.07 10.16 11.94
C TYR A 29 -10.72 10.36 13.32
N SER A 30 -12.02 10.60 13.38
CA SER A 30 -12.75 10.77 14.63
C SER A 30 -12.70 9.51 15.50
N ALA A 31 -12.82 8.33 14.88
CA ALA A 31 -12.75 7.03 15.58
C ALA A 31 -11.33 6.73 16.10
N LEU A 32 -10.31 7.02 15.30
CA LEU A 32 -8.91 6.76 15.64
C LEU A 32 -8.35 7.73 16.69
N SER A 33 -8.81 8.99 16.69
CA SER A 33 -8.38 10.01 17.66
C SER A 33 -9.02 9.87 19.04
N GLY A 34 -10.00 9.00 19.22
CA GLY A 34 -10.77 8.85 20.45
C GLY A 34 -11.79 9.98 20.70
N HIS A 35 -11.89 10.97 19.80
CA HIS A 35 -12.82 12.11 19.91
C HIS A 35 -14.14 11.89 19.17
N THR A 36 -14.63 10.67 19.11
CA THR A 36 -15.83 10.28 18.35
C THR A 36 -17.06 11.10 18.73
N LEU A 37 -17.28 11.34 20.02
CA LEU A 37 -18.43 12.12 20.51
C LEU A 37 -18.38 13.55 19.99
N LEU A 38 -17.23 14.24 20.13
CA LEU A 38 -17.07 15.64 19.70
C LEU A 38 -17.30 15.78 18.19
N PHE A 39 -16.65 14.94 17.38
CA PHE A 39 -16.81 14.99 15.92
C PHE A 39 -18.23 14.61 15.49
N SER A 40 -18.87 13.63 16.13
CA SER A 40 -20.25 13.25 15.85
C SER A 40 -21.22 14.41 16.11
N VAL A 41 -21.06 15.09 17.23
CA VAL A 41 -21.87 16.29 17.57
C VAL A 41 -21.64 17.40 16.54
N LEU A 42 -20.38 17.76 16.26
CA LEU A 42 -20.07 18.84 15.31
C LEU A 42 -20.60 18.57 13.91
N ILE A 43 -20.45 17.34 13.40
CA ILE A 43 -20.92 16.97 12.07
C ILE A 43 -22.43 16.89 12.01
N THR A 44 -23.10 16.37 13.06
CA THR A 44 -24.57 16.35 13.13
C THR A 44 -25.13 17.78 13.13
N PHE A 45 -24.53 18.71 13.90
CA PHE A 45 -24.92 20.13 13.87
C PHE A 45 -24.68 20.77 12.51
N ALA A 46 -23.54 20.50 11.86
CA ALA A 46 -23.25 21.00 10.52
C ALA A 46 -24.30 20.51 9.51
N PHE A 47 -24.63 19.22 9.53
CA PHE A 47 -25.66 18.66 8.65
C PHE A 47 -27.06 19.21 8.94
N ALA A 48 -27.43 19.40 10.21
CA ALA A 48 -28.67 20.05 10.58
C ALA A 48 -28.73 21.50 10.06
N ALA A 49 -27.65 22.27 10.20
CA ALA A 49 -27.56 23.61 9.65
C ALA A 49 -27.68 23.65 8.12
N PHE A 50 -27.10 22.67 7.41
CA PHE A 50 -27.26 22.52 5.96
C PHE A 50 -28.67 22.16 5.54
N LEU A 51 -29.40 21.37 6.33
CA LEU A 51 -30.83 21.05 6.11
C LEU A 51 -31.69 22.30 6.28
N ILE A 52 -31.50 23.05 7.37
CA ILE A 52 -32.29 24.28 7.70
C ILE A 52 -32.10 25.35 6.61
N LYS A 53 -30.90 25.44 6.04
CA LYS A 53 -30.57 26.44 5.01
C LYS A 53 -30.77 25.98 3.57
N ASP A 54 -31.32 24.80 3.35
CA ASP A 54 -31.54 24.19 2.02
C ASP A 54 -30.30 24.20 1.10
N TYR A 55 -29.11 24.06 1.68
CA TYR A 55 -27.89 24.04 0.90
C TYR A 55 -27.74 22.76 0.07
N PHE A 56 -28.20 21.60 0.60
CA PHE A 56 -28.15 20.32 -0.07
C PHE A 56 -29.50 19.63 -0.05
N LYS A 57 -29.77 18.80 -1.05
CA LYS A 57 -30.97 17.94 -1.06
C LYS A 57 -30.93 16.99 0.14
N PRO A 58 -32.02 16.83 0.90
CA PRO A 58 -32.06 16.01 2.12
C PRO A 58 -31.52 14.60 1.96
N LYS A 59 -31.73 13.99 0.78
CA LYS A 59 -31.23 12.63 0.46
C LYS A 59 -29.68 12.52 0.54
N TYR A 60 -28.93 13.55 0.13
CA TYR A 60 -27.47 13.51 0.19
C TYR A 60 -26.98 13.64 1.63
N ILE A 61 -27.63 14.49 2.40
CA ILE A 61 -27.30 14.67 3.82
C ILE A 61 -27.52 13.40 4.60
N LEU A 62 -28.65 12.72 4.36
CA LEU A 62 -28.95 11.44 4.98
C LEU A 62 -27.89 10.37 4.62
N ILE A 63 -27.53 10.26 3.34
CA ILE A 63 -26.49 9.34 2.88
C ILE A 63 -25.15 9.64 3.56
N TRP A 64 -24.74 10.92 3.66
CA TRP A 64 -23.49 11.30 4.29
C TRP A 64 -23.47 11.06 5.80
N ILE A 65 -24.60 11.24 6.49
CA ILE A 65 -24.74 10.86 7.90
C ILE A 65 -24.53 9.34 8.05
N LEU A 66 -25.20 8.54 7.23
CA LEU A 66 -25.05 7.08 7.26
C LEU A 66 -23.60 6.65 6.98
N ILE A 67 -22.95 7.26 5.99
CA ILE A 67 -21.53 6.98 5.65
C ILE A 67 -20.61 7.38 6.81
N PHE A 68 -20.87 8.50 7.47
CA PHE A 68 -20.07 8.94 8.61
C PHE A 68 -20.17 7.95 9.79
N TYR A 69 -21.36 7.61 10.23
CA TYR A 69 -21.54 6.66 11.33
C TYR A 69 -21.10 5.24 10.97
N PHE A 70 -21.28 4.84 9.71
CA PHE A 70 -20.75 3.58 9.22
C PHE A 70 -19.21 3.57 9.25
N GLY A 71 -18.54 4.68 8.93
CA GLY A 71 -17.09 4.82 9.04
C GLY A 71 -16.59 4.65 10.47
N ILE A 72 -17.26 5.28 11.44
CA ILE A 72 -16.96 5.08 12.87
C ILE A 72 -17.13 3.60 13.26
N TYR A 73 -18.26 3.00 12.91
CA TYR A 73 -18.55 1.59 13.22
C TYR A 73 -17.50 0.64 12.60
N ASN A 74 -17.17 0.82 11.31
CA ASN A 74 -16.19 -0.01 10.61
C ASN A 74 -14.79 0.10 11.23
N THR A 75 -14.44 1.27 11.74
CA THR A 75 -13.15 1.49 12.41
C THR A 75 -13.13 0.88 13.80
N THR A 76 -14.13 1.19 14.63
CA THR A 76 -14.19 0.73 16.02
C THR A 76 -14.35 -0.79 16.12
N SER A 77 -15.10 -1.40 15.18
CA SER A 77 -15.26 -2.86 15.15
C SER A 77 -13.97 -3.63 14.82
N ARG A 78 -12.96 -2.94 14.27
CA ARG A 78 -11.65 -3.55 13.93
C ARG A 78 -10.56 -3.20 14.92
N LEU A 79 -10.75 -2.17 15.74
CA LEU A 79 -9.84 -1.85 16.83
C LEU A 79 -10.10 -2.87 17.95
N LYS A 80 -9.08 -3.61 18.29
CA LYS A 80 -9.11 -4.44 19.52
C LYS A 80 -8.65 -3.57 20.68
N ASP A 81 -9.45 -3.50 21.74
CA ASP A 81 -9.08 -2.78 22.96
C ASP A 81 -8.00 -3.56 23.76
N THR A 82 -8.04 -4.87 23.69
CA THR A 82 -7.12 -5.77 24.38
C THR A 82 -6.62 -6.85 23.43
N ASP A 83 -5.33 -7.15 23.52
CA ASP A 83 -4.71 -8.27 22.84
C ASP A 83 -4.28 -9.29 23.90
N GLU A 84 -4.80 -10.49 23.79
CA GLU A 84 -4.51 -11.56 24.76
C GLU A 84 -3.04 -11.95 24.77
N LEU A 85 -2.37 -11.91 23.62
CA LEU A 85 -0.93 -12.17 23.53
C LEU A 85 -0.11 -11.08 24.19
N LEU A 86 -0.53 -9.81 24.08
CA LEU A 86 0.15 -8.69 24.74
C LEU A 86 0.13 -8.83 26.26
N ASN A 87 -0.97 -9.36 26.83
CA ASN A 87 -1.11 -9.57 28.27
C ASN A 87 -0.17 -10.66 28.80
N LEU A 88 0.33 -11.55 27.93
CA LEU A 88 1.31 -12.57 28.29
C LEU A 88 2.76 -12.06 28.20
N ALA A 89 2.99 -10.96 27.44
CA ALA A 89 4.33 -10.43 27.22
C ALA A 89 4.85 -9.63 28.45
N PRO A 90 6.16 -9.73 28.81
CA PRO A 90 7.19 -10.51 28.14
C PRO A 90 7.30 -11.95 28.67
N VAL A 91 7.37 -12.95 27.77
CA VAL A 91 7.51 -14.36 28.15
C VAL A 91 8.34 -15.15 27.12
N ASN A 92 9.15 -16.09 27.62
CA ASN A 92 9.80 -17.08 26.76
C ASN A 92 8.81 -18.18 26.43
N SER A 93 8.63 -18.45 25.15
CA SER A 93 7.56 -19.32 24.70
C SER A 93 7.89 -20.01 23.39
N VAL A 94 7.07 -20.98 23.05
CA VAL A 94 7.04 -21.60 21.72
C VAL A 94 5.69 -21.31 21.11
N ILE A 95 5.71 -20.67 19.94
CA ILE A 95 4.49 -20.37 19.17
C ILE A 95 4.35 -21.34 18.02
N SER A 96 3.10 -21.75 17.73
CA SER A 96 2.74 -22.56 16.57
C SER A 96 1.65 -21.85 15.79
N GLY A 97 1.77 -21.83 14.46
CA GLY A 97 0.80 -21.12 13.63
C GLY A 97 1.26 -20.96 12.18
N GLN A 98 0.67 -20.01 11.48
CA GLN A 98 0.79 -19.82 10.04
C GLN A 98 1.50 -18.50 9.70
N ILE A 99 2.38 -18.50 8.70
CA ILE A 99 3.00 -17.30 8.12
C ILE A 99 1.97 -16.55 7.28
N LEU A 100 1.70 -15.28 7.60
CA LEU A 100 0.68 -14.48 6.89
C LEU A 100 1.25 -13.52 5.84
N SER A 101 2.51 -13.17 5.93
CA SER A 101 3.16 -12.28 4.98
C SER A 101 4.41 -12.92 4.38
N ILE A 102 4.82 -12.39 3.24
CA ILE A 102 6.07 -12.82 2.62
C ILE A 102 7.22 -12.54 3.59
N PRO A 103 8.06 -13.56 3.91
CA PRO A 103 9.23 -13.37 4.76
C PRO A 103 10.21 -12.38 4.13
N GLN A 104 10.49 -11.29 4.84
CA GLN A 104 11.38 -10.22 4.40
C GLN A 104 12.75 -10.38 5.04
N ASN A 105 13.80 -10.42 4.22
CA ASN A 105 15.17 -10.39 4.72
C ASN A 105 15.54 -8.93 5.09
N LYS A 106 15.86 -8.69 6.36
CA LYS A 106 16.29 -7.37 6.89
C LYS A 106 17.81 -7.24 7.05
N GLY A 107 18.56 -8.06 6.34
CA GLY A 107 20.03 -8.12 6.44
C GLY A 107 20.53 -8.88 7.68
N ARG A 108 21.81 -9.25 7.69
CA ARG A 108 22.45 -10.01 8.77
C ARG A 108 21.67 -11.26 9.20
N ASP A 109 21.17 -12.02 8.22
CA ASP A 109 20.39 -13.27 8.41
C ASP A 109 19.08 -13.08 9.22
N LYS A 110 18.58 -11.84 9.31
CA LYS A 110 17.31 -11.53 9.97
C LYS A 110 16.15 -11.58 8.98
N THR A 111 15.21 -12.47 9.25
CA THR A 111 13.96 -12.58 8.49
C THR A 111 12.78 -12.16 9.36
N SER A 112 11.92 -11.26 8.84
CA SER A 112 10.73 -10.80 9.55
C SER A 112 9.46 -11.07 8.74
N PHE A 113 8.39 -11.48 9.41
CA PHE A 113 7.08 -11.75 8.81
C PHE A 113 5.96 -11.65 9.82
N PHE A 114 4.74 -11.40 9.36
CA PHE A 114 3.56 -11.53 10.19
C PHE A 114 3.17 -13.00 10.34
N PHE A 115 2.82 -13.36 11.55
CA PHE A 115 2.51 -14.74 11.92
C PHE A 115 1.19 -14.79 12.68
N LYS A 116 0.28 -15.66 12.25
CA LYS A 116 -0.94 -15.98 12.97
C LYS A 116 -0.64 -17.04 14.00
N VAL A 117 -0.81 -16.71 15.26
CA VAL A 117 -0.57 -17.62 16.37
C VAL A 117 -1.84 -18.44 16.60
N ASN A 118 -1.74 -19.76 16.43
CA ASN A 118 -2.80 -20.68 16.77
C ASN A 118 -2.63 -21.24 18.19
N LYS A 119 -1.36 -21.38 18.63
CA LYS A 119 -1.03 -21.99 19.93
C LYS A 119 0.25 -21.37 20.48
N ILE A 120 0.26 -21.11 21.78
CA ILE A 120 1.45 -20.72 22.54
C ILE A 120 1.70 -21.68 23.71
N GLU A 121 2.93 -22.09 23.87
CA GLU A 121 3.40 -22.92 24.98
C GLU A 121 4.40 -22.10 25.81
N TYR A 122 4.09 -21.87 27.09
CA TYR A 122 4.93 -21.09 28.01
C TYR A 122 4.79 -21.65 29.45
N ASP A 123 5.89 -21.75 30.17
CA ASP A 123 5.94 -22.19 31.59
C ASP A 123 5.11 -23.46 31.89
N GLY A 124 5.10 -24.42 30.96
CA GLY A 124 4.31 -25.65 31.06
C GLY A 124 2.80 -25.49 30.76
N ASN A 125 2.33 -24.27 30.50
CA ASN A 125 0.97 -24.00 30.12
C ASN A 125 0.83 -23.93 28.60
N VAL A 126 -0.36 -24.26 28.11
CA VAL A 126 -0.72 -24.20 26.67
C VAL A 126 -1.98 -23.38 26.55
N ARG A 127 -1.96 -22.40 25.61
CA ARG A 127 -3.15 -21.64 25.23
C ARG A 127 -3.32 -21.67 23.72
N GLU A 128 -4.56 -21.73 23.27
CA GLU A 128 -4.95 -21.68 21.86
C GLU A 128 -5.60 -20.33 21.56
N PHE A 129 -5.39 -19.84 20.34
CA PHE A 129 -5.90 -18.57 19.86
C PHE A 129 -6.47 -18.72 18.45
N ASP A 130 -7.56 -18.00 18.16
CA ASP A 130 -8.22 -18.09 16.85
C ASP A 130 -7.66 -17.09 15.82
N ASN A 131 -7.27 -15.91 16.24
CA ASN A 131 -6.94 -14.83 15.30
C ASN A 131 -5.92 -13.82 15.82
N GLU A 132 -5.00 -14.26 16.69
CA GLU A 132 -3.95 -13.38 17.20
C GLU A 132 -2.77 -13.33 16.23
N LYS A 133 -2.19 -12.14 16.08
CA LYS A 133 -1.09 -11.89 15.15
C LYS A 133 0.11 -11.30 15.87
N VAL A 134 1.29 -11.76 15.50
CA VAL A 134 2.56 -11.20 15.95
C VAL A 134 3.47 -10.88 14.77
N LEU A 135 4.34 -9.93 14.95
CA LEU A 135 5.49 -9.75 14.05
C LEU A 135 6.62 -10.61 14.57
N VAL A 136 6.98 -11.63 13.81
CA VAL A 136 8.10 -12.53 14.12
C VAL A 136 9.37 -12.00 13.47
N THR A 137 10.49 -12.02 14.22
CA THR A 137 11.83 -11.77 13.69
C THR A 137 12.74 -12.93 14.09
N LEU A 138 13.26 -13.63 13.10
CA LEU A 138 14.15 -14.78 13.26
C LEU A 138 15.53 -14.50 12.70
N ASN A 139 16.55 -15.14 13.27
CA ASN A 139 17.86 -15.29 12.61
C ASN A 139 17.90 -16.69 11.99
N THR A 140 17.58 -16.77 10.72
CA THR A 140 17.54 -18.04 9.99
C THR A 140 17.89 -17.83 8.51
N ASN A 141 18.59 -18.81 7.95
CA ASN A 141 18.86 -18.90 6.51
C ASN A 141 17.86 -19.82 5.79
N GLU A 142 16.92 -20.41 6.52
CA GLU A 142 15.88 -21.24 5.91
C GLU A 142 14.94 -20.44 5.02
N LYS A 143 14.57 -21.03 3.90
CA LYS A 143 13.57 -20.46 3.00
C LYS A 143 12.17 -20.76 3.52
N LEU A 144 11.64 -19.85 4.30
CA LEU A 144 10.27 -19.92 4.82
C LEU A 144 9.27 -19.59 3.71
N LYS A 145 8.18 -20.36 3.65
CA LYS A 145 7.09 -20.12 2.69
C LYS A 145 5.89 -19.44 3.36
N ILE A 146 5.29 -18.50 2.65
CA ILE A 146 4.05 -17.86 3.07
C ILE A 146 2.92 -18.89 3.15
N TYR A 147 2.06 -18.76 4.14
CA TYR A 147 0.91 -19.62 4.48
C TYR A 147 1.25 -21.01 5.01
N ASP A 148 2.52 -21.44 5.04
CA ASP A 148 2.89 -22.67 5.71
C ASP A 148 2.86 -22.51 7.25
N TYR A 149 2.65 -23.62 7.95
CA TYR A 149 2.59 -23.69 9.40
C TYR A 149 3.95 -24.08 10.00
N TYR A 150 4.35 -23.31 10.99
CA TYR A 150 5.62 -23.51 11.69
C TYR A 150 5.45 -23.48 13.20
N LYS A 151 6.38 -24.17 13.89
CA LYS A 151 6.60 -24.08 15.32
C LYS A 151 7.92 -23.33 15.57
N ILE A 152 7.87 -22.26 16.36
CA ILE A 152 8.99 -21.33 16.54
C ILE A 152 9.23 -21.10 18.02
N LYS A 153 10.47 -21.29 18.47
CA LYS A 153 10.89 -21.03 19.86
C LYS A 153 11.51 -19.63 19.95
N GLY A 154 11.10 -18.86 20.98
CA GLY A 154 11.64 -17.51 21.16
C GLY A 154 11.04 -16.79 22.36
N ARG A 155 11.02 -15.46 22.27
CA ARG A 155 10.49 -14.57 23.29
C ARG A 155 9.41 -13.68 22.74
N LEU A 156 8.23 -13.75 23.32
CA LEU A 156 7.16 -12.80 23.12
C LEU A 156 7.49 -11.51 23.87
N SER A 157 7.32 -10.35 23.24
CA SER A 157 7.71 -9.07 23.81
C SER A 157 6.73 -7.97 23.44
N VAL A 158 6.67 -6.90 24.22
CA VAL A 158 5.91 -5.71 23.93
C VAL A 158 6.66 -4.92 22.83
N PRO A 159 5.98 -4.41 21.78
CA PRO A 159 6.60 -3.52 20.81
C PRO A 159 7.15 -2.26 21.48
N PHE A 160 8.22 -1.72 20.90
CA PHE A 160 8.78 -0.45 21.35
C PHE A 160 7.74 0.68 21.21
N LYS A 161 7.54 1.43 22.30
CA LYS A 161 6.71 2.64 22.32
C LYS A 161 7.60 3.88 22.31
N ALA A 162 7.14 4.93 21.66
CA ALA A 162 7.84 6.20 21.67
C ALA A 162 7.98 6.73 23.11
N GLY A 163 9.20 7.02 23.53
CA GLY A 163 9.50 7.60 24.85
C GLY A 163 9.69 9.11 24.82
N ASN A 164 9.91 9.69 23.62
CA ASN A 164 10.10 11.13 23.42
C ASN A 164 9.08 11.71 22.45
N PRO A 165 8.73 13.00 22.58
CA PRO A 165 7.92 13.69 21.57
C PRO A 165 8.53 13.53 20.17
N SER A 166 7.70 13.31 19.17
CA SER A 166 8.09 13.12 17.76
C SER A 166 8.95 11.88 17.46
N GLN A 167 9.18 11.00 18.43
CA GLN A 167 9.80 9.70 18.17
C GLN A 167 8.81 8.76 17.49
N PHE A 168 9.28 7.98 16.52
CA PHE A 168 8.45 6.98 15.83
C PHE A 168 7.91 5.93 16.81
N ASP A 169 6.61 5.83 16.93
CA ASP A 169 5.92 4.83 17.76
C ASP A 169 5.70 3.55 16.93
N TYR A 170 6.63 2.61 17.13
CA TYR A 170 6.58 1.33 16.44
C TYR A 170 5.38 0.47 16.85
N GLY A 171 4.94 0.58 18.10
CA GLY A 171 3.74 -0.11 18.60
C GLY A 171 2.48 0.38 17.87
N ASN A 172 2.31 1.68 17.75
CA ASN A 172 1.19 2.28 17.00
C ASN A 172 1.25 1.93 15.50
N TYR A 173 2.44 1.89 14.90
CA TYR A 173 2.61 1.45 13.52
C TYR A 173 2.14 0.00 13.33
N LEU A 174 2.50 -0.92 14.22
CA LEU A 174 2.10 -2.33 14.14
C LEU A 174 0.59 -2.53 14.34
N ARG A 175 -0.07 -1.69 15.14
CA ARG A 175 -1.53 -1.72 15.33
C ARG A 175 -2.30 -1.53 14.01
N ASN A 176 -1.74 -0.81 13.03
CA ASN A 176 -2.36 -0.67 11.70
C ASN A 176 -2.50 -2.01 10.96
N PHE A 177 -1.71 -3.01 11.36
CA PHE A 177 -1.75 -4.39 10.85
C PHE A 177 -2.47 -5.36 11.79
N ASN A 178 -3.12 -4.86 12.84
CA ASN A 178 -3.68 -5.67 13.93
C ASN A 178 -2.62 -6.54 14.62
N VAL A 179 -1.44 -5.98 14.85
CA VAL A 179 -0.32 -6.61 15.54
C VAL A 179 -0.01 -5.81 16.79
N TYR A 180 -0.11 -6.43 17.93
CA TYR A 180 0.06 -5.78 19.24
C TYR A 180 1.30 -6.28 20.00
N ALA A 181 1.85 -7.42 19.60
CA ALA A 181 3.03 -8.02 20.18
C ALA A 181 4.09 -8.36 19.12
N VAL A 182 5.35 -8.44 19.53
CA VAL A 182 6.47 -8.85 18.68
C VAL A 182 7.07 -10.13 19.24
N PHE A 183 7.59 -10.98 18.37
CA PHE A 183 8.20 -12.25 18.75
C PHE A 183 9.62 -12.33 18.16
N TYR A 184 10.58 -12.53 19.03
CA TYR A 184 11.99 -12.69 18.65
C TYR A 184 12.39 -14.16 18.81
N GLY A 185 12.80 -14.78 17.71
CA GLY A 185 13.31 -16.15 17.71
C GLY A 185 14.55 -16.30 18.59
N ALA A 186 14.65 -17.42 19.30
CA ALA A 186 15.82 -17.74 20.10
C ALA A 186 17.04 -17.97 19.19
N LYS A 187 18.22 -17.54 19.64
CA LYS A 187 19.47 -17.74 18.89
C LYS A 187 19.71 -19.25 18.64
N GLY A 188 19.94 -19.61 17.38
CA GLY A 188 20.22 -21.00 17.00
C GLY A 188 18.98 -21.92 17.02
N ALA A 189 17.79 -21.42 17.31
CA ALA A 189 16.57 -22.19 17.18
C ALA A 189 16.01 -22.00 15.75
N GLU A 190 16.04 -23.07 14.99
CA GLU A 190 15.44 -23.10 13.66
C GLU A 190 13.93 -23.31 13.75
N PRO A 191 13.15 -22.69 12.84
CA PRO A 191 11.72 -22.90 12.76
C PRO A 191 11.42 -24.33 12.31
N VAL A 192 10.53 -25.04 13.00
CA VAL A 192 10.16 -26.41 12.66
C VAL A 192 8.90 -26.35 11.79
N PHE A 193 9.01 -26.84 10.57
CA PHE A 193 7.85 -27.00 9.67
C PHE A 193 6.85 -28.01 10.26
N LEU A 194 5.57 -27.67 10.25
CA LEU A 194 4.50 -28.52 10.75
C LEU A 194 3.70 -29.14 9.62
N ASN A 195 3.06 -28.32 8.82
CA ASN A 195 2.23 -28.74 7.68
C ASN A 195 2.02 -27.60 6.69
N SER A 196 1.36 -27.93 5.58
CA SER A 196 0.96 -27.03 4.49
C SER A 196 -0.51 -27.23 4.17
N ASP A 197 -1.39 -27.02 5.18
CA ASP A 197 -2.84 -27.11 4.99
C ASP A 197 -3.38 -25.76 4.48
N LEU A 198 -3.42 -25.64 3.16
CA LEU A 198 -3.73 -24.40 2.46
C LEU A 198 -5.11 -24.41 1.85
N SER A 199 -5.88 -23.36 2.06
CA SER A 199 -7.10 -23.08 1.31
C SER A 199 -6.77 -22.87 -0.19
N ALA A 200 -7.78 -22.99 -1.07
CA ALA A 200 -7.59 -22.77 -2.50
C ALA A 200 -7.01 -21.37 -2.83
N ARG A 201 -7.45 -20.34 -2.08
CA ARG A 201 -6.93 -18.98 -2.22
C ARG A 201 -5.45 -18.90 -1.84
N GLU A 202 -5.06 -19.49 -0.72
CA GLU A 202 -3.68 -19.47 -0.24
C GLU A 202 -2.74 -20.23 -1.17
N LYS A 203 -3.18 -21.36 -1.75
CA LYS A 203 -2.43 -22.09 -2.79
C LYS A 203 -2.12 -21.21 -3.99
N VAL A 204 -3.11 -20.44 -4.49
CA VAL A 204 -2.90 -19.53 -5.62
C VAL A 204 -1.91 -18.42 -5.25
N LEU A 205 -2.06 -17.81 -4.06
CA LEU A 205 -1.16 -16.74 -3.62
C LEU A 205 0.26 -17.24 -3.35
N GLN A 206 0.41 -18.44 -2.78
CA GLN A 206 1.71 -19.09 -2.60
C GLN A 206 2.35 -19.39 -3.95
N TRP A 207 1.59 -19.93 -4.91
CA TRP A 207 2.08 -20.19 -6.27
C TRP A 207 2.56 -18.91 -6.96
N ILE A 208 1.81 -17.80 -6.86
CA ILE A 208 2.24 -16.50 -7.40
C ILE A 208 3.55 -16.03 -6.76
N ASN A 209 3.69 -16.20 -5.44
CA ASN A 209 4.92 -15.85 -4.73
C ASN A 209 6.09 -16.74 -5.14
N ASP A 210 5.89 -18.06 -5.23
CA ASP A 210 6.93 -19.02 -5.66
C ASP A 210 7.39 -18.71 -7.08
N TYR A 211 6.45 -18.35 -7.96
CA TYR A 211 6.75 -17.92 -9.33
C TYR A 211 7.60 -16.65 -9.36
N ARG A 212 7.27 -15.65 -8.53
CA ARG A 212 8.10 -14.45 -8.34
C ARG A 212 9.52 -14.82 -7.88
N GLN A 213 9.64 -15.70 -6.87
CA GLN A 213 10.95 -16.14 -6.38
C GLN A 213 11.74 -16.91 -7.44
N LYS A 214 11.07 -17.70 -8.28
CA LYS A 214 11.70 -18.36 -9.44
C LYS A 214 12.29 -17.31 -10.39
N ILE A 215 11.57 -16.25 -10.73
CA ILE A 215 12.08 -15.17 -11.60
C ILE A 215 13.32 -14.53 -10.98
N ILE A 216 13.27 -14.19 -9.70
CA ILE A 216 14.39 -13.56 -8.98
C ILE A 216 15.61 -14.50 -8.96
N SER A 217 15.40 -15.81 -8.71
CA SER A 217 16.48 -16.79 -8.72
C SER A 217 17.08 -17.01 -10.12
N THR A 218 16.28 -16.91 -11.18
CA THR A 218 16.80 -16.92 -12.55
C THR A 218 17.67 -15.70 -12.83
N HIS A 219 17.23 -14.51 -12.40
CA HIS A 219 18.04 -13.28 -12.53
C HIS A 219 19.36 -13.35 -11.74
N SER A 220 19.40 -14.05 -10.59
CA SER A 220 20.61 -14.20 -9.78
C SER A 220 21.73 -14.96 -10.48
N ASN A 221 21.43 -15.74 -11.52
CA ASN A 221 22.44 -16.41 -12.35
C ASN A 221 23.21 -15.41 -13.24
N TYR A 222 22.66 -14.22 -13.50
CA TYR A 222 23.22 -13.23 -14.43
C TYR A 222 23.58 -11.91 -13.75
N LEU A 223 22.98 -11.59 -12.61
CA LEU A 223 23.15 -10.36 -11.88
C LEU A 223 23.68 -10.63 -10.48
N SER A 224 24.78 -9.96 -10.13
CA SER A 224 25.32 -9.95 -8.77
C SER A 224 24.74 -8.82 -7.94
N SER A 225 24.88 -8.92 -6.59
CA SER A 225 24.60 -7.80 -5.68
C SER A 225 25.51 -6.59 -6.00
N PRO A 226 25.00 -5.34 -5.97
CA PRO A 226 23.64 -4.92 -5.59
C PRO A 226 22.63 -4.84 -6.76
N ASN A 227 23.04 -5.20 -7.99
CA ASN A 227 22.21 -4.98 -9.19
C ASN A 227 20.96 -5.87 -9.19
N LEU A 228 21.07 -7.09 -8.67
CA LEU A 228 19.93 -8.00 -8.53
C LEU A 228 18.85 -7.40 -7.63
N GLU A 229 19.26 -6.89 -6.47
CA GLU A 229 18.35 -6.33 -5.47
C GLU A 229 17.71 -5.02 -5.95
N ILE A 230 18.49 -4.18 -6.66
CA ILE A 230 17.96 -2.95 -7.27
C ILE A 230 16.92 -3.29 -8.35
N LEU A 231 17.23 -4.21 -9.26
CA LEU A 231 16.28 -4.64 -10.30
C LEU A 231 15.03 -5.26 -9.69
N GLY A 232 15.21 -6.18 -8.73
CA GLY A 232 14.11 -6.82 -8.02
C GLY A 232 13.24 -5.81 -7.27
N GLY A 233 13.85 -4.83 -6.60
CA GLY A 233 13.16 -3.73 -5.93
C GLY A 233 12.35 -2.86 -6.89
N ILE A 234 12.93 -2.49 -8.03
CA ILE A 234 12.23 -1.69 -9.06
C ILE A 234 11.03 -2.46 -9.65
N VAL A 235 11.19 -3.75 -9.95
CA VAL A 235 10.15 -4.55 -10.64
C VAL A 235 9.11 -5.08 -9.66
N PHE A 236 9.52 -5.65 -8.52
CA PHE A 236 8.64 -6.36 -7.58
C PHE A 236 8.46 -5.66 -6.23
N GLY A 237 9.25 -4.62 -5.94
CA GLY A 237 9.29 -3.94 -4.64
C GLY A 237 10.40 -4.48 -3.73
N ASP A 238 10.86 -3.63 -2.81
CA ASP A 238 11.92 -3.96 -1.84
C ASP A 238 11.53 -5.05 -0.83
N ASP A 239 10.25 -5.32 -0.69
CA ASP A 239 9.73 -6.47 0.05
C ASP A 239 10.11 -7.83 -0.58
N ALA A 240 10.42 -7.84 -1.88
CA ALA A 240 10.79 -9.06 -2.60
C ALA A 240 12.29 -9.36 -2.48
N VAL A 241 13.12 -8.32 -2.61
CA VAL A 241 14.58 -8.39 -2.52
C VAL A 241 15.08 -7.08 -1.97
N SER A 242 15.54 -7.08 -0.72
CA SER A 242 16.05 -5.85 -0.07
C SER A 242 17.47 -5.55 -0.51
N PRO A 243 17.76 -4.35 -1.04
CA PRO A 243 19.12 -3.96 -1.37
C PRO A 243 19.99 -3.79 -0.10
N PRO A 244 21.32 -3.90 -0.22
CA PRO A 244 22.23 -3.63 0.88
C PRO A 244 21.97 -2.26 1.53
N GLU A 245 22.16 -2.17 2.85
CA GLU A 245 21.78 -0.97 3.64
C GLU A 245 22.47 0.31 3.16
N ASN A 246 23.73 0.24 2.74
CA ASN A 246 24.48 1.38 2.18
C ASN A 246 23.84 1.91 0.89
N ILE A 247 23.33 1.02 0.04
CA ILE A 247 22.63 1.38 -1.19
C ILE A 247 21.26 1.99 -0.83
N LYS A 248 20.52 1.34 0.06
CA LYS A 248 19.22 1.86 0.53
C LYS A 248 19.37 3.27 1.11
N GLN A 249 20.40 3.50 1.92
CA GLN A 249 20.69 4.82 2.49
C GLN A 249 21.02 5.86 1.40
N SER A 250 21.70 5.48 0.32
CA SER A 250 21.96 6.36 -0.82
C SER A 250 20.67 6.76 -1.53
N PHE A 251 19.72 5.82 -1.71
CA PHE A 251 18.39 6.12 -2.24
C PHE A 251 17.57 7.04 -1.32
N ILE A 252 17.67 6.87 0.01
CA ILE A 252 17.04 7.77 0.99
C ILE A 252 17.60 9.17 0.87
N ASN A 253 18.92 9.32 0.88
CA ASN A 253 19.61 10.62 0.86
C ASN A 253 19.34 11.39 -0.45
N SER A 254 19.20 10.69 -1.57
CA SER A 254 18.85 11.27 -2.87
C SER A 254 17.35 11.55 -3.05
N GLY A 255 16.48 11.09 -2.13
CA GLY A 255 15.03 11.20 -2.25
C GLY A 255 14.43 10.23 -3.28
N LEU A 256 15.15 9.17 -3.63
CA LEU A 256 14.77 8.19 -4.64
C LEU A 256 14.26 6.86 -4.04
N LEU A 257 14.09 6.76 -2.73
CA LEU A 257 13.67 5.52 -2.06
C LEU A 257 12.38 4.92 -2.66
N HIS A 258 11.46 5.77 -3.10
CA HIS A 258 10.20 5.34 -3.71
C HIS A 258 10.38 4.57 -5.03
N ILE A 259 11.58 4.59 -5.62
CA ILE A 259 11.94 3.84 -6.84
C ILE A 259 12.14 2.36 -6.53
N LEU A 260 12.67 2.04 -5.34
CA LEU A 260 12.84 0.66 -4.88
C LEU A 260 11.51 0.02 -4.45
N ALA A 261 10.47 0.82 -4.24
CA ALA A 261 9.11 0.31 -4.01
C ALA A 261 8.40 0.14 -5.36
N ALA A 262 7.72 -0.99 -5.55
CA ALA A 262 6.89 -1.18 -6.73
C ALA A 262 5.89 -0.02 -6.87
N SER A 263 5.91 0.65 -8.02
CA SER A 263 5.20 1.92 -8.22
C SER A 263 4.00 1.78 -9.15
N GLY A 264 3.10 2.78 -9.10
CA GLY A 264 2.00 2.89 -10.05
C GLY A 264 2.45 3.05 -11.51
N MET A 265 3.67 3.53 -11.74
CA MET A 265 4.27 3.63 -13.06
C MET A 265 4.49 2.23 -13.68
N ASN A 266 4.92 1.26 -12.88
CA ASN A 266 5.10 -0.11 -13.34
C ASN A 266 3.78 -0.76 -13.79
N VAL A 267 2.67 -0.48 -13.08
CA VAL A 267 1.32 -0.93 -13.48
C VAL A 267 0.97 -0.40 -14.88
N ALA A 268 1.24 0.88 -15.13
CA ALA A 268 0.99 1.50 -16.44
C ALA A 268 1.89 0.92 -17.54
N PHE A 269 3.17 0.65 -17.25
CA PHE A 269 4.10 0.04 -18.21
C PHE A 269 3.68 -1.37 -18.60
N ILE A 270 3.33 -2.20 -17.62
CA ILE A 270 2.89 -3.57 -17.87
C ILE A 270 1.62 -3.59 -18.72
N PHE A 271 0.63 -2.77 -18.37
CA PHE A 271 -0.57 -2.65 -19.16
C PHE A 271 -0.25 -2.20 -20.60
N SER A 272 0.56 -1.15 -20.76
CA SER A 272 0.92 -0.60 -22.07
C SER A 272 1.66 -1.62 -22.94
N PHE A 273 2.58 -2.39 -22.33
CA PHE A 273 3.31 -3.46 -23.03
C PHE A 273 2.36 -4.54 -23.55
N PHE A 274 1.51 -5.10 -22.68
CA PHE A 274 0.57 -6.14 -23.09
C PHE A 274 -0.46 -5.63 -24.10
N PHE A 275 -0.97 -4.42 -23.88
CA PHE A 275 -1.92 -3.81 -24.79
C PHE A 275 -1.30 -3.61 -26.18
N PHE A 276 -0.07 -3.12 -26.26
CA PHE A 276 0.67 -2.97 -27.52
C PHE A 276 0.93 -4.33 -28.19
N PHE A 277 1.42 -5.30 -27.44
CA PHE A 277 1.74 -6.64 -27.95
C PHE A 277 0.50 -7.34 -28.51
N LEU A 278 -0.60 -7.37 -27.78
CA LEU A 278 -1.84 -7.99 -28.24
C LEU A 278 -2.49 -7.19 -29.39
N SER A 279 -2.32 -5.87 -29.44
CA SER A 279 -2.75 -5.05 -30.58
C SER A 279 -1.95 -5.36 -31.83
N ALA A 280 -0.63 -5.60 -31.72
CA ALA A 280 0.23 -6.02 -32.85
C ALA A 280 -0.19 -7.39 -33.38
N LEU A 281 -0.70 -8.27 -32.53
CA LEU A 281 -1.28 -9.57 -32.90
C LEU A 281 -2.72 -9.45 -33.44
N LYS A 282 -3.23 -8.21 -33.62
CA LYS A 282 -4.60 -7.92 -34.10
C LYS A 282 -5.71 -8.55 -33.22
N VAL A 283 -5.46 -8.71 -31.93
CA VAL A 283 -6.46 -9.19 -30.99
C VAL A 283 -7.58 -8.14 -30.85
N ASN A 284 -8.82 -8.61 -30.70
CA ASN A 284 -9.98 -7.75 -30.54
C ASN A 284 -9.79 -6.77 -29.36
N TYR A 285 -10.17 -5.50 -29.53
CA TYR A 285 -9.98 -4.43 -28.56
C TYR A 285 -10.54 -4.76 -27.18
N LYS A 286 -11.76 -5.34 -27.10
CA LYS A 286 -12.38 -5.71 -25.82
C LYS A 286 -11.62 -6.85 -25.12
N VAL A 287 -11.16 -7.84 -25.88
CA VAL A 287 -10.34 -8.93 -25.37
C VAL A 287 -8.99 -8.41 -24.89
N ASN A 288 -8.36 -7.52 -25.64
CA ASN A 288 -7.10 -6.88 -25.27
C ASN A 288 -7.21 -6.11 -23.94
N ILE A 289 -8.26 -5.29 -23.76
CA ILE A 289 -8.52 -4.60 -22.50
C ILE A 289 -8.72 -5.61 -21.35
N SER A 290 -9.55 -6.65 -21.56
CA SER A 290 -9.84 -7.64 -20.52
C SER A 290 -8.58 -8.40 -20.11
N ALA A 291 -7.74 -8.80 -21.06
CA ALA A 291 -6.45 -9.42 -20.78
C ALA A 291 -5.52 -8.46 -20.02
N GLY A 292 -5.48 -7.20 -20.39
CA GLY A 292 -4.72 -6.17 -19.67
C GLY A 292 -5.17 -6.00 -18.22
N ILE A 293 -6.48 -6.02 -17.95
CA ILE A 293 -7.03 -6.00 -16.57
C ILE A 293 -6.49 -7.19 -15.76
N VAL A 294 -6.58 -8.40 -16.31
CA VAL A 294 -6.08 -9.61 -15.64
C VAL A 294 -4.59 -9.48 -15.34
N MET A 295 -3.79 -9.02 -16.31
CA MET A 295 -2.34 -8.88 -16.15
C MET A 295 -1.95 -7.90 -15.05
N VAL A 296 -2.61 -6.73 -14.96
CA VAL A 296 -2.27 -5.76 -13.91
C VAL A 296 -2.72 -6.24 -12.52
N ILE A 297 -3.79 -7.04 -12.43
CA ILE A 297 -4.21 -7.68 -11.18
C ILE A 297 -3.16 -8.73 -10.74
N VAL A 298 -2.73 -9.61 -11.65
CA VAL A 298 -1.69 -10.60 -11.35
C VAL A 298 -0.39 -9.91 -10.91
N TYR A 299 0.02 -8.88 -11.62
CA TYR A 299 1.20 -8.09 -11.23
C TYR A 299 1.06 -7.48 -9.84
N SER A 300 -0.11 -6.90 -9.51
CA SER A 300 -0.37 -6.36 -8.17
C SER A 300 -0.24 -7.42 -7.07
N LEU A 301 -0.67 -8.65 -7.33
CA LEU A 301 -0.47 -9.78 -6.42
C LEU A 301 1.01 -10.16 -6.28
N MET A 302 1.76 -10.13 -7.38
CA MET A 302 3.21 -10.43 -7.37
C MET A 302 4.02 -9.40 -6.59
N THR A 303 3.57 -8.13 -6.52
CA THR A 303 4.25 -7.05 -5.76
C THR A 303 3.88 -7.01 -4.28
N GLY A 304 3.06 -7.95 -3.78
CA GLY A 304 2.66 -7.99 -2.37
C GLY A 304 1.57 -6.99 -1.98
N LEU A 305 0.82 -6.44 -2.95
CA LEU A 305 -0.33 -5.55 -2.73
C LEU A 305 0.01 -4.24 -1.98
N GLY A 306 1.19 -3.68 -2.20
CA GLY A 306 1.54 -2.37 -1.63
C GLY A 306 0.51 -1.29 -1.99
N ALA A 307 0.21 -0.38 -1.08
CA ALA A 307 -0.88 0.61 -1.20
C ALA A 307 -0.81 1.43 -2.51
N SER A 308 0.40 1.80 -2.96
CA SER A 308 0.62 2.54 -4.21
C SER A 308 0.25 1.74 -5.45
N VAL A 309 0.62 0.45 -5.49
CA VAL A 309 0.30 -0.46 -6.60
C VAL A 309 -1.20 -0.76 -6.63
N VAL A 310 -1.79 -1.07 -5.47
CA VAL A 310 -3.24 -1.34 -5.34
C VAL A 310 -4.05 -0.14 -5.83
N ARG A 311 -3.69 1.09 -5.40
CA ARG A 311 -4.35 2.31 -5.89
C ARG A 311 -4.25 2.42 -7.42
N ALA A 312 -3.05 2.29 -7.98
CA ALA A 312 -2.83 2.43 -9.42
C ALA A 312 -3.58 1.35 -10.22
N THR A 313 -3.59 0.12 -9.72
CA THR A 313 -4.33 -1.01 -10.31
C THR A 313 -5.83 -0.73 -10.30
N PHE A 314 -6.42 -0.32 -9.19
CA PHE A 314 -7.84 0.03 -9.14
C PHE A 314 -8.18 1.19 -10.06
N MET A 315 -7.39 2.27 -10.05
CA MET A 315 -7.63 3.41 -10.95
C MET A 315 -7.59 2.98 -12.42
N LEU A 316 -6.58 2.19 -12.82
CA LEU A 316 -6.46 1.70 -14.19
C LEU A 316 -7.61 0.76 -14.55
N VAL A 317 -7.94 -0.20 -13.70
CA VAL A 317 -9.04 -1.17 -13.93
C VAL A 317 -10.37 -0.44 -14.11
N PHE A 318 -10.70 0.54 -13.27
CA PHE A 318 -11.94 1.30 -13.41
C PHE A 318 -11.96 2.17 -14.67
N VAL A 319 -10.83 2.76 -15.08
CA VAL A 319 -10.72 3.46 -16.38
C VAL A 319 -10.96 2.49 -17.53
N LEU A 320 -10.37 1.30 -17.47
CA LEU A 320 -10.53 0.29 -18.53
C LEU A 320 -11.95 -0.28 -18.60
N ILE A 321 -12.57 -0.52 -17.45
CA ILE A 321 -14.00 -0.88 -17.38
C ILE A 321 -14.86 0.24 -17.98
N GLY A 322 -14.57 1.50 -17.63
CA GLY A 322 -15.24 2.65 -18.24
C GLY A 322 -15.17 2.61 -19.78
N LYS A 323 -13.98 2.36 -20.34
CA LYS A 323 -13.79 2.21 -21.79
C LYS A 323 -14.56 1.03 -22.41
N LEU A 324 -14.71 -0.09 -21.67
CA LEU A 324 -15.52 -1.23 -22.14
C LEU A 324 -17.02 -0.93 -22.23
N ILE A 325 -17.51 0.02 -21.42
CA ILE A 325 -18.91 0.44 -21.37
C ILE A 325 -19.14 1.83 -22.00
N ASP A 326 -18.17 2.32 -22.76
CA ASP A 326 -18.19 3.61 -23.45
C ASP A 326 -18.49 4.81 -22.52
N ARG A 327 -17.88 4.81 -21.31
CA ARG A 327 -17.98 5.88 -20.32
C ARG A 327 -16.62 6.38 -19.89
N ASP A 328 -16.44 7.70 -19.94
CA ASP A 328 -15.23 8.34 -19.44
C ASP A 328 -15.29 8.52 -17.91
N ALA A 329 -14.19 8.19 -17.24
CA ALA A 329 -14.03 8.39 -15.82
C ALA A 329 -13.36 9.75 -15.53
N HIS A 330 -13.98 10.56 -14.66
CA HIS A 330 -13.36 11.79 -14.19
C HIS A 330 -12.28 11.46 -13.16
N SER A 331 -11.02 11.81 -13.43
CA SER A 331 -9.84 11.35 -12.69
C SER A 331 -9.89 11.65 -11.17
N ILE A 332 -10.35 12.84 -10.77
CA ILE A 332 -10.42 13.23 -9.34
C ILE A 332 -11.52 12.42 -8.62
N SER A 333 -12.68 12.22 -9.27
CA SER A 333 -13.77 11.41 -8.70
C SER A 333 -13.37 9.95 -8.58
N LEU A 334 -12.61 9.45 -9.56
CA LEU A 334 -12.09 8.10 -9.55
C LEU A 334 -11.06 7.92 -8.43
N LEU A 335 -10.16 8.88 -8.24
CA LEU A 335 -9.20 8.86 -7.13
C LEU A 335 -9.93 8.82 -5.77
N ALA A 336 -10.96 9.66 -5.58
CA ALA A 336 -11.77 9.70 -4.38
C ALA A 336 -12.54 8.37 -4.16
N PHE A 337 -13.07 7.78 -5.22
CA PHE A 337 -13.77 6.50 -5.18
C PHE A 337 -12.82 5.35 -4.79
N VAL A 338 -11.63 5.31 -5.36
CA VAL A 338 -10.62 4.29 -5.01
C VAL A 338 -10.15 4.47 -3.57
N ALA A 339 -9.94 5.70 -3.11
CA ALA A 339 -9.62 5.98 -1.70
C ALA A 339 -10.72 5.45 -0.78
N PHE A 340 -11.98 5.76 -1.09
CA PHE A 340 -13.13 5.29 -0.34
C PHE A 340 -13.20 3.76 -0.28
N LEU A 341 -13.02 3.06 -1.41
CA LEU A 341 -13.03 1.59 -1.44
C LEU A 341 -11.89 0.96 -0.64
N MET A 342 -10.68 1.50 -0.75
CA MET A 342 -9.54 0.98 0.01
C MET A 342 -9.73 1.17 1.51
N LEU A 343 -10.22 2.34 1.94
CA LEU A 343 -10.52 2.63 3.34
C LEU A 343 -11.74 1.86 3.86
N LEU A 344 -12.71 1.56 3.01
CA LEU A 344 -13.85 0.70 3.32
C LEU A 344 -13.38 -0.73 3.61
N TYR A 345 -12.44 -1.24 2.80
CA TYR A 345 -11.83 -2.56 2.98
C TYR A 345 -10.98 -2.61 4.24
N ASN A 346 -10.11 -1.62 4.46
CA ASN A 346 -9.29 -1.52 5.66
C ASN A 346 -9.15 -0.05 6.12
N PRO A 347 -9.89 0.37 7.17
CA PRO A 347 -9.82 1.72 7.70
C PRO A 347 -8.41 2.14 8.14
N MET A 348 -7.57 1.18 8.57
CA MET A 348 -6.21 1.46 9.05
C MET A 348 -5.27 1.96 7.96
N TYR A 349 -5.60 1.79 6.67
CA TYR A 349 -4.83 2.38 5.57
C TYR A 349 -4.70 3.91 5.66
N ILE A 350 -5.60 4.59 6.40
CA ILE A 350 -5.47 6.03 6.62
C ILE A 350 -4.17 6.40 7.35
N ASN A 351 -3.65 5.52 8.20
CA ASN A 351 -2.39 5.67 8.92
C ASN A 351 -1.17 5.12 8.14
N ASP A 352 -1.42 4.45 7.01
CA ASP A 352 -0.33 3.93 6.18
C ASP A 352 0.32 5.07 5.40
N VAL A 353 1.63 5.27 5.60
CA VAL A 353 2.38 6.36 4.98
C VAL A 353 2.42 6.20 3.45
N GLY A 354 2.51 4.97 2.95
CA GLY A 354 2.48 4.67 1.52
C GLY A 354 1.13 5.05 0.89
N PHE A 355 0.02 4.78 1.58
CA PHE A 355 -1.31 5.23 1.18
C PHE A 355 -1.38 6.76 1.15
N GLN A 356 -1.00 7.44 2.23
CA GLN A 356 -1.05 8.91 2.33
C GLN A 356 -0.22 9.58 1.21
N LEU A 357 1.05 9.20 1.07
CA LEU A 357 1.94 9.76 0.05
C LEU A 357 1.40 9.53 -1.36
N SER A 358 0.92 8.32 -1.63
CA SER A 358 0.43 7.94 -2.96
C SER A 358 -0.82 8.71 -3.38
N PHE A 359 -1.80 8.89 -2.48
CA PHE A 359 -3.03 9.62 -2.77
C PHE A 359 -2.81 11.14 -2.84
N ILE A 360 -2.02 11.70 -1.93
CA ILE A 360 -1.73 13.15 -1.91
C ILE A 360 -0.97 13.59 -3.15
N VAL A 361 0.07 12.87 -3.56
CA VAL A 361 0.82 13.18 -4.78
C VAL A 361 -0.09 13.12 -6.01
N THR A 362 -0.88 12.04 -6.12
CA THR A 362 -1.77 11.90 -7.28
C THR A 362 -2.81 13.01 -7.34
N PHE A 363 -3.39 13.37 -6.21
CA PHE A 363 -4.33 14.49 -6.10
C PHE A 363 -3.68 15.81 -6.52
N GLY A 364 -2.49 16.10 -6.01
CA GLY A 364 -1.72 17.29 -6.38
C GLY A 364 -1.41 17.35 -7.88
N LEU A 365 -0.97 16.23 -8.46
CA LEU A 365 -0.71 16.15 -9.90
C LEU A 365 -1.99 16.35 -10.74
N LEU A 366 -3.10 15.72 -10.36
CA LEU A 366 -4.38 15.85 -11.08
C LEU A 366 -4.92 17.28 -11.08
N ILE A 367 -4.67 18.04 -10.02
CA ILE A 367 -5.11 19.43 -9.92
C ILE A 367 -4.14 20.37 -10.66
N MET A 368 -2.84 20.24 -10.41
CA MET A 368 -1.86 21.26 -10.84
C MET A 368 -1.40 21.08 -12.30
N THR A 369 -1.26 19.83 -12.77
CA THR A 369 -0.74 19.57 -14.12
C THR A 369 -1.58 20.21 -15.24
N PRO A 370 -2.93 20.17 -15.22
CA PRO A 370 -3.74 20.80 -16.27
C PRO A 370 -3.57 22.32 -16.38
N PHE A 371 -3.26 23.00 -15.26
CA PHE A 371 -3.01 24.45 -15.28
C PHE A 371 -1.68 24.79 -15.96
N LEU A 372 -0.66 23.96 -15.77
CA LEU A 372 0.68 24.20 -16.30
C LEU A 372 0.79 23.90 -17.80
N MET A 373 -0.01 22.96 -18.32
CA MET A 373 0.09 22.47 -19.69
C MET A 373 -0.88 23.15 -20.67
N ARG A 374 -1.68 24.13 -20.23
CA ARG A 374 -2.69 24.79 -21.07
C ARG A 374 -2.06 25.63 -22.18
N GLY A 375 -2.52 25.43 -23.45
CA GLY A 375 -2.28 26.31 -24.59
C GLY A 375 -0.87 26.29 -25.18
N LYS A 376 -0.02 25.31 -24.83
CA LYS A 376 1.36 25.21 -25.31
C LYS A 376 1.51 24.10 -26.34
N ASN A 377 2.56 24.18 -27.15
CA ASN A 377 2.86 23.13 -28.13
C ASN A 377 3.32 21.82 -27.41
N LYS A 378 3.30 20.70 -28.12
CA LYS A 378 3.62 19.37 -27.53
C LYS A 378 5.02 19.29 -26.92
N PHE A 379 6.02 19.90 -27.56
CA PHE A 379 7.40 19.89 -27.05
C PHE A 379 7.53 20.72 -25.77
N VAL A 380 6.94 21.92 -25.74
CA VAL A 380 6.93 22.78 -24.54
C VAL A 380 6.18 22.09 -23.40
N ASN A 381 5.06 21.45 -23.66
CA ASN A 381 4.31 20.70 -22.64
C ASN A 381 5.11 19.49 -22.14
N TRP A 382 5.87 18.81 -22.99
CA TRP A 382 6.74 17.73 -22.59
C TRP A 382 7.86 18.22 -21.65
N VAL A 383 8.56 19.31 -22.00
CA VAL A 383 9.61 19.91 -21.15
C VAL A 383 9.04 20.37 -19.81
N ILE A 384 7.90 21.10 -19.85
CA ILE A 384 7.23 21.56 -18.62
C ILE A 384 6.81 20.36 -17.75
N GLY A 385 6.22 19.32 -18.35
CA GLY A 385 5.83 18.12 -17.62
C GLY A 385 7.01 17.44 -16.93
N THR A 386 8.13 17.28 -17.66
CA THR A 386 9.34 16.63 -17.10
C THR A 386 9.88 17.36 -15.86
N VAL A 387 9.81 18.68 -15.85
CA VAL A 387 10.32 19.49 -14.72
C VAL A 387 9.26 19.70 -13.64
N SER A 388 8.02 19.98 -14.02
CA SER A 388 6.96 20.36 -13.06
C SER A 388 6.42 19.16 -12.28
N ILE A 389 6.35 17.97 -12.88
CA ILE A 389 5.84 16.78 -12.18
C ILE A 389 6.65 16.47 -10.90
N PRO A 390 8.00 16.36 -10.92
CA PRO A 390 8.78 16.16 -9.70
C PRO A 390 8.65 17.30 -8.69
N ILE A 391 8.54 18.56 -9.16
CA ILE A 391 8.36 19.71 -8.27
C ILE A 391 7.00 19.64 -7.55
N ILE A 392 5.92 19.42 -8.30
CA ILE A 392 4.59 19.26 -7.72
C ILE A 392 4.56 18.10 -6.73
N ALA A 393 5.11 16.94 -7.12
CA ALA A 393 5.19 15.79 -6.25
C ALA A 393 5.93 16.12 -4.95
N GLN A 394 7.10 16.76 -5.02
CA GLN A 394 7.88 17.14 -3.85
C GLN A 394 7.12 18.11 -2.94
N LEU A 395 6.46 19.12 -3.50
CA LEU A 395 5.68 20.09 -2.72
C LEU A 395 4.54 19.42 -1.95
N TRP A 396 3.84 18.47 -2.56
CA TRP A 396 2.73 17.77 -1.91
C TRP A 396 3.16 16.70 -0.91
N VAL A 397 4.32 16.09 -1.12
CA VAL A 397 4.89 15.06 -0.24
C VAL A 397 5.58 15.67 0.98
N MET A 398 6.18 16.85 0.82
CA MET A 398 7.06 17.48 1.81
C MET A 398 6.48 17.54 3.23
N PRO A 399 5.20 17.94 3.47
CA PRO A 399 4.66 17.98 4.83
C PRO A 399 4.66 16.60 5.51
N ILE A 400 4.32 15.55 4.75
CA ILE A 400 4.29 14.18 5.26
C ILE A 400 5.70 13.66 5.49
N GLN A 401 6.64 13.96 4.59
CA GLN A 401 8.05 13.57 4.74
C GLN A 401 8.67 14.18 6.00
N ILE A 402 8.42 15.47 6.26
CA ILE A 402 8.90 16.12 7.48
C ILE A 402 8.32 15.44 8.72
N PHE A 403 7.01 15.21 8.71
CA PHE A 403 6.31 14.66 9.86
C PHE A 403 6.74 13.23 10.23
N TYR A 404 6.88 12.35 9.23
CA TYR A 404 7.19 10.92 9.50
C TYR A 404 8.69 10.59 9.49
N PHE A 405 9.47 11.26 8.64
CA PHE A 405 10.87 10.88 8.41
C PHE A 405 11.87 11.90 8.96
N ASN A 406 11.42 13.08 9.39
CA ASN A 406 12.29 14.18 9.84
C ASN A 406 13.45 14.48 8.87
N ASN A 407 13.26 14.19 7.58
CA ASN A 407 14.29 14.31 6.55
C ASN A 407 13.67 14.83 5.25
N ILE A 408 14.39 15.75 4.59
CA ILE A 408 14.07 16.24 3.25
C ILE A 408 15.32 16.17 2.41
N SER A 409 15.26 15.48 1.28
CA SER A 409 16.32 15.52 0.31
C SER A 409 16.20 16.78 -0.56
N LEU A 410 17.16 17.69 -0.46
CA LEU A 410 17.24 18.90 -1.29
C LEU A 410 17.48 18.57 -2.77
N TYR A 411 18.09 17.45 -3.05
CA TYR A 411 18.44 16.99 -4.40
C TYR A 411 17.31 16.18 -5.07
N SER A 412 16.23 15.89 -4.35
CA SER A 412 15.14 14.99 -4.78
C SER A 412 14.58 15.37 -6.15
N VAL A 413 14.27 16.65 -6.38
CA VAL A 413 13.72 17.11 -7.67
C VAL A 413 14.70 16.86 -8.81
N PHE A 414 15.95 17.23 -8.64
CA PHE A 414 16.99 17.02 -9.66
C PHE A 414 17.24 15.53 -9.91
N ALA A 415 17.39 14.76 -8.82
CA ALA A 415 17.59 13.32 -8.90
C ALA A 415 16.42 12.62 -9.63
N ASN A 416 15.18 13.03 -9.38
CA ASN A 416 14.00 12.50 -10.08
C ASN A 416 14.01 12.84 -11.58
N ILE A 417 14.32 14.08 -11.96
CA ILE A 417 14.41 14.47 -13.38
C ILE A 417 15.43 13.62 -14.11
N MET A 418 16.60 13.40 -13.52
CA MET A 418 17.67 12.58 -14.12
C MET A 418 17.35 11.08 -14.13
N SER A 419 16.66 10.59 -13.12
CA SER A 419 16.39 9.15 -12.95
C SER A 419 15.22 8.65 -13.81
N VAL A 420 14.19 9.46 -14.05
CA VAL A 420 12.96 9.02 -14.75
C VAL A 420 13.23 8.37 -16.11
N PRO A 421 14.07 8.91 -17.01
CA PRO A 421 14.36 8.24 -18.30
C PRO A 421 15.03 6.88 -18.10
N ILE A 422 16.01 6.82 -17.19
CA ILE A 422 16.77 5.58 -16.89
C ILE A 422 15.86 4.54 -16.28
N LEU A 423 15.02 4.93 -15.33
CA LEU A 423 14.05 4.07 -14.67
C LEU A 423 13.04 3.49 -15.65
N SER A 424 12.59 4.27 -16.62
CA SER A 424 11.67 3.79 -17.64
C SER A 424 12.28 2.65 -18.44
N VAL A 425 13.58 2.75 -18.79
CA VAL A 425 14.31 1.69 -19.50
C VAL A 425 14.51 0.47 -18.61
N ILE A 426 14.93 0.67 -17.34
CA ILE A 426 15.17 -0.42 -16.39
C ILE A 426 13.86 -1.16 -16.07
N SER A 427 12.78 -0.43 -15.80
CA SER A 427 11.47 -1.03 -15.48
C SER A 427 10.94 -1.84 -16.67
N PHE A 428 11.01 -1.29 -17.88
CA PHE A 428 10.57 -1.99 -19.08
C PHE A 428 11.47 -3.21 -19.39
N GLY A 429 12.79 -3.02 -19.39
CA GLY A 429 13.76 -4.09 -19.63
C GLY A 429 13.69 -5.18 -18.56
N GLY A 430 13.57 -4.80 -17.29
CA GLY A 430 13.40 -5.72 -16.17
C GLY A 430 12.11 -6.54 -16.26
N PHE A 431 11.01 -5.91 -16.70
CA PHE A 431 9.75 -6.61 -16.94
C PHE A 431 9.88 -7.63 -18.11
N VAL A 432 10.44 -7.22 -19.24
CA VAL A 432 10.65 -8.11 -20.40
C VAL A 432 11.61 -9.27 -20.02
N SER A 433 12.71 -8.96 -19.33
CA SER A 433 13.64 -9.95 -18.80
C SER A 433 12.94 -10.94 -17.85
N SER A 434 12.03 -10.44 -16.99
CA SER A 434 11.24 -11.29 -16.09
C SER A 434 10.31 -12.24 -16.85
N LEU A 435 9.71 -11.80 -17.96
CA LEU A 435 8.91 -12.68 -18.83
C LEU A 435 9.78 -13.78 -19.48
N ILE A 436 10.97 -13.44 -19.95
CA ILE A 436 11.89 -14.43 -20.53
C ILE A 436 12.35 -15.43 -19.47
N ALA A 437 12.65 -14.96 -18.25
CA ALA A 437 13.04 -15.81 -17.12
C ALA A 437 11.96 -16.83 -16.69
N THR A 438 10.73 -16.69 -17.17
CA THR A 438 9.66 -17.67 -16.91
C THR A 438 9.76 -18.90 -17.79
N VAL A 439 10.41 -18.78 -18.95
CA VAL A 439 10.49 -19.81 -19.99
C VAL A 439 11.83 -20.56 -19.92
N SER A 440 12.84 -19.93 -19.33
CA SER A 440 14.15 -20.54 -19.05
C SER A 440 14.16 -21.24 -17.69
#